data_63d1156fc1c91bf0da645f009528590b
#
_entry.id   63d1156fc1c91bf0da645f009528590b
#
_cell.length_a   1.000
_cell.length_b   1.000
_cell.length_c   1.000
_cell.angle_alpha   90.00
_cell.angle_beta   90.00
_cell.angle_gamma   90.00
#
_symmetry.space_group_name_H-M   'P 1'
#
loop_
_entity.id
_entity.type
_entity.pdbx_description
1 polymer ?
#
loop_
_entity_poly.entity_id
_entity_poly.type
_entity_poly.pdbx_seq_one_letter_code
_entity_poly.pdbx_strand_id
1 'polypeptide(L)' 'LINKRVEDSIKEHSPVRLYLISGETFEGICEENFSDQFVHLNTGNGIISFPLWVVKYIRLQPL' A
#
# COMPACT_ATOMS: atom_id res chain seq x y z
N LEU A 1 12.36 -5.97 -3.44
CA LEU A 1 11.60 -6.89 -2.63
C LEU A 1 10.32 -6.25 -2.12
N ILE A 2 9.22 -6.81 -2.47
CA ILE A 2 7.92 -6.29 -2.08
C ILE A 2 7.62 -6.70 -0.64
N ASN A 3 7.10 -5.77 0.12
CA ASN A 3 6.68 -6.03 1.48
C ASN A 3 5.58 -7.11 1.47
N LYS A 4 5.68 -8.06 2.40
CA LYS A 4 4.72 -9.14 2.48
C LYS A 4 3.30 -8.63 2.71
N ARG A 5 3.15 -7.53 3.46
CA ARG A 5 1.82 -6.97 3.70
C ARG A 5 1.20 -6.41 2.43
N VAL A 6 2.03 -5.90 1.52
CA VAL A 6 1.54 -5.46 0.21
C VAL A 6 1.06 -6.67 -0.58
N GLU A 7 1.85 -7.74 -0.59
CA GLU A 7 1.46 -8.95 -1.29
C GLU A 7 0.17 -9.53 -0.73
N ASP A 8 0.04 -9.55 0.59
CA ASP A 8 -1.16 -10.07 1.23
C ASP A 8 -2.37 -9.21 0.90
N SER A 9 -2.20 -7.90 0.88
CA SER A 9 -3.28 -7.00 0.53
C SER A 9 -3.76 -7.23 -0.89
N ILE A 10 -2.83 -7.37 -1.84
CA ILE A 10 -3.18 -7.63 -3.24
C ILE A 10 -3.92 -8.95 -3.35
N LYS A 11 -3.37 -9.98 -2.74
CA LYS A 11 -3.86 -11.34 -2.90
C LYS A 11 -5.24 -11.52 -2.25
N GLU A 12 -5.45 -10.91 -1.10
CA GLU A 12 -6.65 -11.10 -0.31
C GLU A 12 -7.61 -9.93 -0.37
N HIS A 13 -7.25 -8.87 -1.10
CA HIS A 13 -8.02 -7.63 -1.15
C HIS A 13 -8.25 -7.05 0.25
N SER A 14 -7.24 -7.19 1.11
CA SER A 14 -7.32 -6.70 2.47
C SER A 14 -6.88 -5.25 2.55
N PRO A 15 -7.62 -4.38 3.24
CA PRO A 15 -7.21 -2.99 3.36
C PRO A 15 -5.97 -2.85 4.22
N VAL A 16 -5.18 -1.83 3.89
CA VAL A 16 -3.97 -1.51 4.64
C VAL A 16 -3.97 -0.03 4.98
N ARG A 17 -3.19 0.32 5.99
CA ARG A 17 -2.84 1.70 6.25
C ARG A 17 -1.37 1.87 5.91
N LEU A 18 -1.10 2.86 5.07
CA LEU A 18 0.22 3.16 4.57
C LEU A 18 0.75 4.37 5.33
N TYR A 19 1.92 4.24 5.93
CA TYR A 19 2.54 5.32 6.69
C TYR A 19 3.74 5.83 5.91
N LEU A 20 3.74 7.11 5.57
CA LEU A 20 4.82 7.72 4.82
C LEU A 20 5.86 8.31 5.76
N ILE A 21 7.07 8.47 5.25
CA ILE A 21 8.15 9.07 6.04
C ILE A 21 7.86 10.53 6.41
N SER A 22 6.96 11.18 5.65
CA SER A 22 6.55 12.56 5.94
C SER A 22 5.57 12.65 7.11
N GLY A 23 5.04 11.52 7.58
CA GLY A 23 4.05 11.48 8.63
C GLY A 23 2.62 11.34 8.14
N GLU A 24 2.42 11.44 6.83
CA GLU A 24 1.08 11.26 6.26
C GLU A 24 0.70 9.80 6.26
N THR A 25 -0.61 9.54 6.31
CA THR A 25 -1.14 8.18 6.23
C THR A 25 -2.22 8.11 5.18
N PHE A 26 -2.32 6.95 4.53
CA PHE A 26 -3.35 6.68 3.55
C PHE A 26 -3.88 5.27 3.79
N GLU A 27 -5.17 5.09 3.52
CA GLU A 27 -5.81 3.79 3.67
C GLU A 27 -6.41 3.34 2.35
N GLY A 28 -6.37 2.05 2.11
CA GLY A 28 -6.94 1.48 0.90
C GLY A 28 -6.47 0.07 0.71
N ILE A 29 -6.70 -0.45 -0.49
CA ILE A 29 -6.32 -1.79 -0.85
C ILE A 29 -5.22 -1.70 -1.90
N CYS A 30 -4.13 -2.44 -1.68
CA CYS A 30 -3.04 -2.45 -2.64
C CYS A 30 -3.49 -3.13 -3.92
N GLU A 31 -3.16 -2.52 -5.05
CA GLU A 31 -3.46 -3.08 -6.36
C GLU A 31 -2.22 -3.75 -6.91
N GLU A 32 -2.45 -4.67 -7.82
CA GLU A 32 -1.36 -5.39 -8.46
C GLU A 32 -0.41 -4.42 -9.14
N ASN A 33 0.88 -4.71 -9.03
CA ASN A 33 1.92 -3.78 -9.38
C ASN A 33 2.96 -4.50 -10.24
N PHE A 34 3.26 -3.93 -11.38
CA PHE A 34 4.25 -4.49 -12.29
C PHE A 34 5.65 -3.95 -12.03
N SER A 35 5.80 -3.09 -11.05
CA SER A 35 7.10 -2.51 -10.68
C SER A 35 7.39 -2.80 -9.22
N ASP A 36 8.61 -3.21 -8.92
CA ASP A 36 9.03 -3.43 -7.54
C ASP A 36 9.30 -2.14 -6.79
N GLN A 37 9.18 -1.00 -7.47
CA GLN A 37 9.59 0.28 -6.91
C GLN A 37 8.42 1.15 -6.45
N PHE A 38 7.19 0.75 -6.76
CA PHE A 38 6.01 1.53 -6.43
C PHE A 38 4.95 0.67 -5.75
N VAL A 39 4.19 1.30 -4.87
CA VAL A 39 2.97 0.72 -4.30
C VAL A 39 1.79 1.47 -4.88
N HIS A 40 0.83 0.75 -5.42
CA HIS A 40 -0.41 1.33 -5.95
C HIS A 40 -1.51 1.07 -4.94
N LEU A 41 -2.11 2.13 -4.46
CA LEU A 41 -3.12 2.04 -3.40
C LEU A 41 -4.45 2.55 -3.92
N ASN A 42 -5.45 1.68 -3.90
CA ASN A 42 -6.81 2.07 -4.27
C ASN A 42 -7.51 2.58 -3.03
N THR A 43 -7.76 3.88 -2.98
CA THR A 43 -8.33 4.53 -1.81
C THR A 43 -9.84 4.59 -1.84
N GLY A 44 -10.46 4.13 -2.92
CA GLY A 44 -11.90 4.28 -3.11
C GLY A 44 -12.25 5.53 -3.91
N ASN A 45 -11.36 6.51 -3.94
CA ASN A 45 -11.51 7.72 -4.75
C ASN A 45 -10.56 7.74 -5.93
N GLY A 46 -9.84 6.66 -6.11
CA GLY A 46 -8.87 6.54 -7.19
C GLY A 46 -7.63 5.81 -6.69
N ILE A 47 -6.70 5.57 -7.60
CA ILE A 47 -5.48 4.86 -7.29
C ILE A 47 -4.34 5.86 -7.17
N ILE A 48 -3.61 5.79 -6.06
CA ILE A 48 -2.44 6.64 -5.82
C ILE A 48 -1.23 5.74 -5.81
N SER A 49 -0.17 6.16 -6.50
CA SER A 49 1.08 5.40 -6.54
C SER A 49 2.13 6.08 -5.69
N PHE A 50 2.83 5.29 -4.89
CA PHE A 50 3.88 5.79 -4.01
C PHE A 50 5.18 5.06 -4.30
N PRO A 51 6.30 5.76 -4.45
CA PRO A 51 7.59 5.07 -4.49
C PRO A 51 7.81 4.35 -3.15
N LEU A 52 8.40 3.16 -3.21
CA LEU A 52 8.62 2.39 -1.98
C LEU A 52 9.46 3.14 -0.95
N TRP A 53 10.40 3.96 -1.41
CA TRP A 53 11.32 4.64 -0.49
C TRP A 53 10.64 5.72 0.35
N VAL A 54 9.43 6.18 -0.02
CA VAL A 54 8.69 7.14 0.82
C VAL A 54 7.80 6.44 1.84
N VAL A 55 7.65 5.13 1.73
CA VAL A 55 6.78 4.36 2.60
C VAL A 55 7.57 3.94 3.84
N LYS A 56 7.14 4.41 5.01
CA LYS A 56 7.79 4.06 6.26
C LYS A 56 7.44 2.63 6.66
N TYR A 57 6.16 2.31 6.67
CA TYR A 57 5.71 0.94 6.87
C TYR A 57 4.23 0.82 6.49
N ILE A 58 3.78 -0.42 6.39
CA ILE A 58 2.41 -0.75 6.01
C ILE A 58 1.83 -1.64 7.08
N ARG A 59 0.59 -1.35 7.45
CA ARG A 59 -0.11 -2.12 8.48
C ARG A 59 -1.42 -2.64 7.91
N LEU A 60 -1.67 -3.95 8.07
CA LEU A 60 -2.95 -4.52 7.67
C LEU A 60 -4.02 -4.02 8.62
N GLN A 61 -5.16 -3.66 8.06
CA GLN A 61 -6.29 -3.20 8.86
C GLN A 61 -7.22 -4.38 9.14
N PRO A 62 -7.75 -4.50 10.35
CA PRO A 62 -8.76 -5.50 10.60
C PRO A 62 -10.04 -5.15 9.83
N LEU A 63 -10.74 -6.18 9.42
CA LEU A 63 -12.00 -6.03 8.71
C LEU A 63 -13.15 -5.79 9.69
#